data_f0630253e9e98e1cf8246b4d6837d015
#
_entry.id   f0630253e9e98e1cf8246b4d6837d015
#
_cell.length_a   1.000
_cell.length_b   1.000
_cell.length_c   1.000
_cell.angle_alpha   90.00
_cell.angle_beta   90.00
_cell.angle_gamma   90.00
#
_symmetry.space_group_name_H-M   'P 1'
#
loop_
_entity.id
_entity.type
_entity.pdbx_description
1 polymer ?
#
loop_
_entity_poly.entity_id
_entity_poly.type
_entity_poly.pdbx_seq_one_letter_code
_entity_poly.pdbx_strand_id
1 'polypeptide(L)'
;MKIAIIFGKERPDTMGIYFEKALRQLGHEVGHFWPKDINTIRPEFDFYFRIDDGYYEHLIPKELFPRVYFVSDVHLKGPFKKIKTHIAKRAYDLVLCPMRKEIPLLQRVSPTEVIWMNAGCDPEIHKRLNIDRVYDVGFVGTDGGVPRKFYLQEILERHPNSLIGPADYREMSRIYSSCRIGFSLPIRDECFTMRNYEIMACGAMLLMKRLRDDSAERLGFRDKEHLIIFDGPKDLFELIGYYLKNREERERIAENGYRLAIEKHTYLHRAKQIIDIVKDRFHF
;
A
#
# COMPACT_ATOMS: atom_id res chain seq x y z
N MET A 1 -12.59 -16.75 -13.19
CA MET A 1 -13.60 -15.69 -13.27
C MET A 1 -13.18 -14.70 -14.33
N LYS A 2 -14.17 -14.02 -14.93
CA LYS A 2 -13.99 -12.91 -15.86
C LYS A 2 -14.20 -11.60 -15.09
N ILE A 3 -13.20 -10.72 -15.03
CA ILE A 3 -13.16 -9.56 -14.12
C ILE A 3 -12.96 -8.28 -14.94
N ALA A 4 -13.84 -7.30 -14.76
CA ALA A 4 -13.59 -5.95 -15.26
C ALA A 4 -12.84 -5.13 -14.20
N ILE A 5 -11.59 -4.76 -14.46
CA ILE A 5 -10.83 -3.87 -13.58
C ILE A 5 -10.84 -2.45 -14.15
N ILE A 6 -11.15 -1.46 -13.30
CA ILE A 6 -11.43 -0.09 -13.72
C ILE A 6 -10.52 0.88 -12.96
N PHE A 7 -9.57 1.48 -13.64
CA PHE A 7 -8.64 2.50 -13.11
C PHE A 7 -7.87 3.19 -14.23
N GLY A 8 -7.23 4.34 -13.95
CA GLY A 8 -6.35 5.05 -14.87
C GLY A 8 -4.95 4.43 -14.91
N LYS A 9 -4.48 4.03 -16.10
CA LYS A 9 -3.12 3.49 -16.33
C LYS A 9 -2.10 4.58 -16.70
N GLU A 10 -2.11 5.69 -15.99
CA GLU A 10 -1.17 6.78 -16.28
C GLU A 10 0.26 6.47 -15.82
N ARG A 11 0.38 5.66 -14.77
CA ARG A 11 1.65 5.25 -14.16
C ARG A 11 1.72 3.73 -14.06
N PRO A 12 2.91 3.14 -14.26
CA PRO A 12 3.08 1.68 -14.18
C PRO A 12 3.21 1.13 -12.74
N ASP A 13 3.33 2.02 -11.76
CA ASP A 13 3.57 1.74 -10.34
C ASP A 13 2.36 2.04 -9.45
N THR A 14 1.17 1.68 -9.89
CA THR A 14 -0.07 1.92 -9.15
C THR A 14 -0.71 0.63 -8.64
N MET A 15 -1.53 0.74 -7.60
CA MET A 15 -2.30 -0.39 -7.07
C MET A 15 -3.12 -1.09 -8.15
N GLY A 16 -3.67 -0.34 -9.10
CA GLY A 16 -4.44 -0.89 -10.20
C GLY A 16 -3.65 -1.87 -11.06
N ILE A 17 -2.43 -1.48 -11.43
CA ILE A 17 -1.51 -2.34 -12.20
C ILE A 17 -1.16 -3.60 -11.42
N TYR A 18 -0.85 -3.45 -10.12
CA TYR A 18 -0.49 -4.58 -9.27
C TYR A 18 -1.64 -5.57 -9.08
N PHE A 19 -2.87 -5.08 -8.88
CA PHE A 19 -4.06 -5.93 -8.80
C PHE A 19 -4.37 -6.62 -10.13
N GLU A 20 -4.31 -5.89 -11.26
CA GLU A 20 -4.54 -6.49 -12.58
C GLU A 20 -3.57 -7.64 -12.84
N LYS A 21 -2.28 -7.43 -12.58
CA LYS A 21 -1.25 -8.45 -12.72
C LYS A 21 -1.52 -9.65 -11.81
N ALA A 22 -1.80 -9.40 -10.54
CA ALA A 22 -2.07 -10.45 -9.57
C ALA A 22 -3.31 -11.29 -9.92
N LEU A 23 -4.39 -10.67 -10.37
CA LEU A 23 -5.59 -11.39 -10.82
C LEU A 23 -5.31 -12.27 -12.04
N ARG A 24 -4.52 -11.78 -13.01
CA ARG A 24 -4.07 -12.60 -14.16
C ARG A 24 -3.19 -13.76 -13.74
N GLN A 25 -2.27 -13.56 -12.78
CA GLN A 25 -1.42 -14.63 -12.22
C GLN A 25 -2.25 -15.72 -11.51
N LEU A 26 -3.40 -15.37 -10.94
CA LEU A 26 -4.35 -16.33 -10.36
C LEU A 26 -5.20 -17.06 -11.42
N GLY A 27 -4.95 -16.84 -12.71
CA GLY A 27 -5.64 -17.51 -13.79
C GLY A 27 -7.01 -16.91 -14.15
N HIS A 28 -7.29 -15.66 -13.73
CA HIS A 28 -8.52 -14.98 -14.08
C HIS A 28 -8.39 -14.26 -15.42
N GLU A 29 -9.47 -14.22 -16.19
CA GLU A 29 -9.62 -13.34 -17.37
C GLU A 29 -9.90 -11.92 -16.88
N VAL A 30 -9.02 -10.96 -17.23
CA VAL A 30 -9.12 -9.58 -16.74
C VAL A 30 -9.20 -8.61 -17.91
N GLY A 31 -10.33 -7.91 -18.03
CA GLY A 31 -10.54 -6.78 -18.93
C GLY A 31 -10.24 -5.47 -18.20
N HIS A 32 -9.31 -4.64 -18.73
CA HIS A 32 -9.02 -3.31 -18.18
C HIS A 32 -9.84 -2.23 -18.89
N PHE A 33 -10.39 -1.32 -18.08
CA PHE A 33 -11.16 -0.17 -18.55
C PHE A 33 -10.69 1.11 -17.86
N TRP A 34 -10.68 2.22 -18.63
CA TRP A 34 -10.49 3.53 -18.03
C TRP A 34 -11.77 4.04 -17.36
N PRO A 35 -11.70 4.85 -16.30
CA PRO A 35 -12.90 5.42 -15.65
C PRO A 35 -13.84 6.15 -16.62
N LYS A 36 -13.30 6.86 -17.60
CA LYS A 36 -14.08 7.56 -18.64
C LYS A 36 -14.86 6.63 -19.55
N ASP A 37 -14.45 5.36 -19.66
CA ASP A 37 -15.04 4.37 -20.55
C ASP A 37 -16.03 3.45 -19.83
N ILE A 38 -16.36 3.73 -18.57
CA ILE A 38 -17.26 2.90 -17.73
C ILE A 38 -18.60 2.59 -18.43
N ASN A 39 -19.16 3.55 -19.15
CA ASN A 39 -20.45 3.37 -19.87
C ASN A 39 -20.35 2.46 -21.11
N THR A 40 -19.16 2.06 -21.52
CA THR A 40 -18.97 1.11 -22.64
C THR A 40 -18.83 -0.34 -22.15
N ILE A 41 -18.74 -0.54 -20.84
CA ILE A 41 -18.56 -1.87 -20.24
C ILE A 41 -19.88 -2.65 -20.37
N ARG A 42 -19.79 -3.88 -20.89
CA ARG A 42 -20.95 -4.79 -21.02
C ARG A 42 -21.13 -5.62 -19.74
N PRO A 43 -22.36 -6.08 -19.44
CA PRO A 43 -22.66 -6.93 -18.29
C PRO A 43 -22.27 -8.40 -18.54
N GLU A 44 -20.98 -8.64 -18.86
CA GLU A 44 -20.44 -9.95 -19.20
C GLU A 44 -19.30 -10.41 -18.26
N PHE A 45 -19.05 -9.66 -17.19
CA PHE A 45 -18.04 -9.97 -16.19
C PHE A 45 -18.68 -10.50 -14.91
N ASP A 46 -17.97 -11.40 -14.23
CA ASP A 46 -18.40 -11.94 -12.94
C ASP A 46 -18.45 -10.86 -11.85
N PHE A 47 -17.52 -9.88 -11.89
CA PHE A 47 -17.61 -8.65 -11.09
C PHE A 47 -16.80 -7.49 -11.68
N TYR A 48 -17.08 -6.28 -11.18
CA TYR A 48 -16.54 -5.01 -11.65
C TYR A 48 -15.74 -4.38 -10.53
N PHE A 49 -14.40 -4.38 -10.67
CA PHE A 49 -13.47 -3.95 -9.65
C PHE A 49 -12.92 -2.56 -9.96
N ARG A 50 -13.44 -1.56 -9.28
CA ARG A 50 -12.95 -0.17 -9.34
C ARG A 50 -11.82 0.01 -8.34
N ILE A 51 -10.70 0.59 -8.78
CA ILE A 51 -9.60 1.02 -7.91
C ILE A 51 -9.53 2.53 -7.93
N ASP A 52 -9.42 3.14 -6.75
CA ASP A 52 -9.32 4.58 -6.61
C ASP A 52 -8.02 5.10 -7.24
N ASP A 53 -8.19 6.04 -8.16
CA ASP A 53 -7.15 6.69 -8.95
C ASP A 53 -7.34 8.21 -9.00
N GLY A 54 -8.26 8.74 -8.18
CA GLY A 54 -8.59 10.16 -8.14
C GLY A 54 -9.68 10.61 -9.13
N TYR A 55 -10.15 9.73 -10.02
CA TYR A 55 -11.27 10.02 -10.94
C TYR A 55 -12.61 9.68 -10.32
N TYR A 56 -13.40 10.67 -9.90
CA TYR A 56 -14.67 10.49 -9.18
C TYR A 56 -15.91 10.85 -9.99
N GLU A 57 -15.74 11.20 -11.27
CA GLU A 57 -16.84 11.73 -12.10
C GLU A 57 -17.77 10.65 -12.62
N HIS A 58 -17.25 9.43 -12.80
CA HIS A 58 -17.97 8.32 -13.42
C HIS A 58 -18.35 7.26 -12.41
N LEU A 59 -19.65 6.95 -12.30
CA LEU A 59 -20.20 5.87 -11.48
C LEU A 59 -20.38 4.61 -12.32
N ILE A 60 -20.10 3.45 -11.76
CA ILE A 60 -20.39 2.18 -12.41
C ILE A 60 -21.90 2.02 -12.55
N PRO A 61 -22.45 1.78 -13.76
CA PRO A 61 -23.86 1.55 -13.99
C PRO A 61 -24.43 0.44 -13.09
N LYS A 62 -25.70 0.56 -12.68
CA LYS A 62 -26.34 -0.37 -11.73
C LYS A 62 -26.50 -1.79 -12.27
N GLU A 63 -26.63 -1.92 -13.57
CA GLU A 63 -26.72 -3.20 -14.29
C GLU A 63 -25.41 -4.00 -14.27
N LEU A 64 -24.29 -3.34 -13.99
CA LEU A 64 -22.99 -3.97 -13.81
C LEU A 64 -22.85 -4.40 -12.35
N PHE A 65 -23.19 -5.62 -12.04
CA PHE A 65 -23.22 -6.19 -10.68
C PHE A 65 -22.43 -7.50 -10.61
N PRO A 66 -21.70 -7.77 -9.49
CA PRO A 66 -21.46 -6.89 -8.36
C PRO A 66 -20.31 -5.89 -8.61
N ARG A 67 -20.40 -4.72 -7.95
CA ARG A 67 -19.42 -3.61 -8.05
C ARG A 67 -18.61 -3.51 -6.77
N VAL A 68 -17.30 -3.73 -6.89
CA VAL A 68 -16.35 -3.67 -5.77
C VAL A 68 -15.48 -2.43 -5.92
N TYR A 69 -15.31 -1.65 -4.87
CA TYR A 69 -14.48 -0.45 -4.87
C TYR A 69 -13.38 -0.51 -3.83
N PHE A 70 -12.13 -0.45 -4.27
CA PHE A 70 -10.97 -0.27 -3.40
C PHE A 70 -10.63 1.22 -3.32
N VAL A 71 -10.85 1.82 -2.16
CA VAL A 71 -10.50 3.22 -1.90
C VAL A 71 -9.02 3.35 -1.52
N SER A 72 -8.41 4.51 -1.76
CA SER A 72 -7.00 4.74 -1.43
C SER A 72 -6.79 5.91 -0.46
N ASP A 73 -6.87 7.13 -0.91
CA ASP A 73 -6.41 8.33 -0.20
C ASP A 73 -7.43 8.90 0.82
N VAL A 74 -8.09 8.02 1.57
CA VAL A 74 -9.09 8.42 2.58
C VAL A 74 -8.53 9.22 3.74
N HIS A 75 -7.21 9.22 3.93
CA HIS A 75 -6.52 10.05 4.94
C HIS A 75 -6.35 11.52 4.51
N LEU A 76 -6.56 11.86 3.25
CA LEU A 76 -6.44 13.21 2.72
C LEU A 76 -7.82 13.88 2.67
N LYS A 77 -7.96 15.09 3.23
CA LYS A 77 -9.26 15.79 3.35
C LYS A 77 -10.00 15.94 2.01
N GLY A 78 -9.28 16.33 0.95
CA GLY A 78 -9.85 16.53 -0.39
C GLY A 78 -10.37 15.23 -1.01
N PRO A 79 -9.51 14.22 -1.21
CA PRO A 79 -9.90 12.91 -1.68
C PRO A 79 -10.99 12.28 -0.81
N PHE A 80 -10.87 12.31 0.51
CA PHE A 80 -11.85 11.73 1.43
C PHE A 80 -13.26 12.31 1.23
N LYS A 81 -13.39 13.64 1.03
CA LYS A 81 -14.69 14.26 0.72
C LYS A 81 -15.29 13.72 -0.57
N LYS A 82 -14.47 13.59 -1.63
CA LYS A 82 -14.90 13.05 -2.92
C LYS A 82 -15.30 11.58 -2.83
N ILE A 83 -14.47 10.76 -2.17
CA ILE A 83 -14.74 9.33 -1.93
C ILE A 83 -16.07 9.13 -1.18
N LYS A 84 -16.31 9.87 -0.08
CA LYS A 84 -17.56 9.80 0.66
C LYS A 84 -18.78 10.11 -0.22
N THR A 85 -18.70 11.16 -1.00
CA THR A 85 -19.78 11.54 -1.93
C THR A 85 -20.02 10.45 -2.98
N HIS A 86 -18.94 9.86 -3.48
CA HIS A 86 -19.00 8.82 -4.50
C HIS A 86 -19.64 7.53 -3.94
N ILE A 87 -19.24 7.09 -2.76
CA ILE A 87 -19.81 5.93 -2.06
C ILE A 87 -21.27 6.16 -1.69
N ALA A 88 -21.65 7.33 -1.17
CA ALA A 88 -23.02 7.65 -0.75
C ALA A 88 -24.06 7.57 -1.88
N LYS A 89 -23.64 7.68 -3.14
CA LYS A 89 -24.48 7.53 -4.33
C LYS A 89 -24.91 6.08 -4.62
N ARG A 90 -24.58 5.11 -3.76
CA ARG A 90 -24.87 3.67 -3.92
C ARG A 90 -24.30 3.09 -5.22
N ALA A 91 -23.10 3.51 -5.57
CA ALA A 91 -22.44 3.06 -6.78
C ALA A 91 -21.71 1.70 -6.62
N TYR A 92 -21.65 1.16 -5.38
CA TYR A 92 -20.89 -0.04 -5.08
C TYR A 92 -21.65 -1.00 -4.17
N ASP A 93 -21.39 -2.30 -4.36
CA ASP A 93 -21.99 -3.38 -3.58
C ASP A 93 -21.05 -3.85 -2.47
N LEU A 94 -19.75 -3.50 -2.57
CA LEU A 94 -18.73 -3.72 -1.58
C LEU A 94 -17.67 -2.61 -1.66
N VAL A 95 -17.24 -2.09 -0.51
CA VAL A 95 -16.14 -1.11 -0.41
C VAL A 95 -14.99 -1.71 0.39
N LEU A 96 -13.78 -1.66 -0.17
CA LEU A 96 -12.55 -2.11 0.48
C LEU A 96 -11.70 -0.89 0.86
N CYS A 97 -11.29 -0.79 2.12
CA CYS A 97 -10.54 0.34 2.64
C CYS A 97 -9.23 -0.11 3.31
N PRO A 98 -8.05 0.42 2.90
CA PRO A 98 -6.79 0.06 3.52
C PRO A 98 -6.58 0.69 4.90
N MET A 99 -7.32 1.75 5.23
CA MET A 99 -7.20 2.51 6.48
C MET A 99 -8.29 2.11 7.46
N ARG A 100 -7.95 1.23 8.38
CA ARG A 100 -8.88 0.66 9.35
C ARG A 100 -9.61 1.73 10.17
N LYS A 101 -8.89 2.76 10.58
CA LYS A 101 -9.42 3.87 11.38
C LYS A 101 -10.51 4.67 10.66
N GLU A 102 -10.45 4.73 9.31
CA GLU A 102 -11.42 5.48 8.51
C GLU A 102 -12.70 4.68 8.19
N ILE A 103 -12.69 3.37 8.42
CA ILE A 103 -13.85 2.49 8.14
C ILE A 103 -15.12 2.98 8.83
N PRO A 104 -15.15 3.31 10.15
CA PRO A 104 -16.37 3.79 10.78
C PRO A 104 -16.94 5.06 10.16
N LEU A 105 -16.08 5.95 9.64
CA LEU A 105 -16.50 7.19 8.97
C LEU A 105 -17.04 6.91 7.56
N LEU A 106 -16.43 5.97 6.83
CA LEU A 106 -16.93 5.54 5.54
C LEU A 106 -18.25 4.78 5.68
N GLN A 107 -18.36 3.90 6.68
CA GLN A 107 -19.58 3.11 6.93
C GLN A 107 -20.80 3.98 7.24
N ARG A 108 -20.62 5.14 7.88
CA ARG A 108 -21.73 6.09 8.15
C ARG A 108 -22.38 6.65 6.88
N VAL A 109 -21.65 6.71 5.78
CA VAL A 109 -22.14 7.25 4.50
C VAL A 109 -22.33 6.18 3.44
N SER A 110 -21.74 5.00 3.63
CA SER A 110 -21.86 3.87 2.72
C SER A 110 -23.17 3.12 2.98
N PRO A 111 -23.98 2.90 1.94
CA PRO A 111 -25.16 2.04 2.06
C PRO A 111 -24.80 0.54 2.05
N THR A 112 -23.55 0.21 1.75
CA THR A 112 -23.01 -1.15 1.69
C THR A 112 -21.87 -1.31 2.67
N GLU A 113 -21.45 -2.55 2.93
CA GLU A 113 -20.39 -2.84 3.87
C GLU A 113 -19.05 -2.27 3.41
N VAL A 114 -18.28 -1.77 4.38
CA VAL A 114 -16.90 -1.32 4.20
C VAL A 114 -15.97 -2.29 4.94
N ILE A 115 -15.16 -3.03 4.20
CA ILE A 115 -14.26 -4.04 4.74
C ILE A 115 -12.82 -3.50 4.77
N TRP A 116 -12.10 -3.80 5.85
CA TRP A 116 -10.67 -3.51 5.93
C TRP A 116 -9.89 -4.45 5.02
N MET A 117 -9.16 -3.88 4.08
CA MET A 117 -8.20 -4.60 3.24
C MET A 117 -7.00 -3.72 2.97
N ASN A 118 -5.84 -4.12 3.46
CA ASN A 118 -4.62 -3.35 3.28
C ASN A 118 -4.00 -3.58 1.88
N ALA A 119 -3.02 -2.74 1.53
CA ALA A 119 -2.20 -2.89 0.34
C ALA A 119 -1.21 -4.08 0.46
N GLY A 120 -0.28 -4.19 -0.46
CA GLY A 120 0.79 -5.18 -0.47
C GLY A 120 2.01 -4.69 -1.26
N CYS A 121 2.95 -5.59 -1.53
CA CYS A 121 4.03 -5.38 -2.47
C CYS A 121 3.85 -6.24 -3.73
N ASP A 122 4.51 -5.85 -4.82
CA ASP A 122 4.71 -6.69 -6.00
C ASP A 122 6.16 -7.20 -6.00
N PRO A 123 6.40 -8.51 -5.75
CA PRO A 123 7.77 -9.06 -5.65
C PRO A 123 8.57 -9.02 -6.96
N GLU A 124 7.94 -8.80 -8.10
CA GLU A 124 8.66 -8.65 -9.37
C GLU A 124 9.21 -7.25 -9.55
N ILE A 125 8.58 -6.25 -8.91
CA ILE A 125 9.00 -4.86 -8.91
C ILE A 125 9.83 -4.56 -7.66
N HIS A 126 9.32 -4.93 -6.47
CA HIS A 126 10.00 -4.72 -5.20
C HIS A 126 10.81 -5.97 -4.85
N LYS A 127 11.98 -6.11 -5.50
CA LYS A 127 12.87 -7.27 -5.36
C LYS A 127 13.99 -7.00 -4.39
N ARG A 128 14.30 -7.99 -3.57
CA ARG A 128 15.58 -8.03 -2.88
C ARG A 128 16.70 -8.37 -3.88
N LEU A 129 17.60 -7.44 -4.08
CA LEU A 129 18.77 -7.64 -4.93
C LEU A 129 19.97 -8.11 -4.10
N ASN A 130 20.79 -8.99 -4.68
CA ASN A 130 22.04 -9.43 -4.05
C ASN A 130 23.15 -8.41 -4.31
N ILE A 131 23.07 -7.30 -3.60
CA ILE A 131 24.04 -6.17 -3.66
C ILE A 131 24.44 -5.75 -2.25
N ASP A 132 25.59 -5.09 -2.11
CA ASP A 132 26.07 -4.60 -0.83
C ASP A 132 25.21 -3.47 -0.27
N ARG A 133 24.92 -3.51 1.02
CA ARG A 133 24.25 -2.45 1.76
C ARG A 133 25.25 -1.38 2.19
N VAL A 134 25.51 -0.45 1.30
CA VAL A 134 26.50 0.60 1.50
C VAL A 134 25.92 1.88 2.10
N TYR A 135 24.62 2.15 1.89
CA TYR A 135 23.94 3.34 2.39
C TYR A 135 23.31 3.11 3.76
N ASP A 136 23.22 4.17 4.55
CA ASP A 136 22.69 4.10 5.92
C ASP A 136 21.17 4.02 5.92
N VAL A 137 20.49 5.03 5.36
CA VAL A 137 19.02 5.12 5.34
C VAL A 137 18.52 5.35 3.92
N GLY A 138 17.45 4.63 3.53
CA GLY A 138 16.75 4.81 2.26
C GLY A 138 15.34 5.31 2.46
N PHE A 139 14.93 6.31 1.65
CA PHE A 139 13.55 6.76 1.55
C PHE A 139 13.25 7.17 0.10
N VAL A 140 12.29 6.52 -0.53
CA VAL A 140 11.82 6.87 -1.88
C VAL A 140 10.45 7.53 -1.78
N GLY A 141 10.36 8.75 -2.30
CA GLY A 141 9.12 9.53 -2.36
C GLY A 141 9.35 11.03 -2.20
N THR A 142 8.25 11.79 -2.24
CA THR A 142 8.28 13.23 -2.00
C THR A 142 8.43 13.55 -0.52
N ASP A 143 8.90 14.73 -0.19
CA ASP A 143 9.02 15.19 1.20
C ASP A 143 7.67 15.34 1.91
N GLY A 144 6.58 15.50 1.15
CA GLY A 144 5.21 15.51 1.67
C GLY A 144 4.90 16.62 2.66
N GLY A 145 5.78 17.61 2.81
CA GLY A 145 5.67 18.72 3.76
C GLY A 145 5.99 18.32 5.21
N VAL A 146 5.69 19.22 6.13
CA VAL A 146 5.91 19.02 7.58
C VAL A 146 4.89 18.01 8.13
N PRO A 147 5.27 17.04 9.00
CA PRO A 147 6.60 16.90 9.63
C PRO A 147 7.62 16.07 8.84
N ARG A 148 7.23 15.37 7.77
CA ARG A 148 8.11 14.45 7.02
C ARG A 148 9.36 15.16 6.52
N LYS A 149 9.21 16.33 5.91
CA LYS A 149 10.33 17.13 5.41
C LYS A 149 11.40 17.36 6.47
N PHE A 150 10.99 17.73 7.69
CA PHE A 150 11.91 17.90 8.82
C PHE A 150 12.70 16.62 9.12
N TYR A 151 12.03 15.49 9.26
CA TYR A 151 12.69 14.20 9.55
C TYR A 151 13.68 13.80 8.45
N LEU A 152 13.32 14.00 7.18
CA LEU A 152 14.20 13.66 6.06
C LEU A 152 15.45 14.55 6.00
N GLN A 153 15.31 15.84 6.28
CA GLN A 153 16.42 16.77 6.37
C GLN A 153 17.38 16.41 7.52
N GLU A 154 16.84 16.18 8.71
CA GLU A 154 17.63 15.77 9.89
C GLU A 154 18.36 14.42 9.69
N ILE A 155 17.71 13.46 8.97
CA ILE A 155 18.39 12.20 8.62
C ILE A 155 19.59 12.47 7.71
N LEU A 156 19.45 13.30 6.66
CA LEU A 156 20.54 13.63 5.74
C LEU A 156 21.69 14.38 6.44
N GLU A 157 21.38 15.28 7.38
CA GLU A 157 22.39 16.03 8.13
C GLU A 157 23.22 15.13 9.04
N ARG A 158 22.58 14.17 9.72
CA ARG A 158 23.25 13.26 10.67
C ARG A 158 23.84 12.02 10.03
N HIS A 159 23.27 11.58 8.92
CA HIS A 159 23.64 10.40 8.16
C HIS A 159 23.74 10.73 6.66
N PRO A 160 24.78 11.50 6.26
CA PRO A 160 24.90 12.00 4.88
C PRO A 160 25.05 10.89 3.84
N ASN A 161 25.44 9.69 4.28
CA ASN A 161 25.51 8.50 3.41
C ASN A 161 24.14 7.82 3.28
N SER A 162 23.07 8.60 3.00
CA SER A 162 21.70 8.11 2.86
C SER A 162 21.13 8.44 1.48
N LEU A 163 20.19 7.63 0.99
CA LEU A 163 19.48 7.85 -0.26
C LEU A 163 18.04 8.30 0.03
N ILE A 164 17.79 9.60 -0.07
CA ILE A 164 16.50 10.20 0.28
C ILE A 164 16.01 11.09 -0.86
N GLY A 165 14.81 10.83 -1.37
CA GLY A 165 14.17 11.65 -2.38
C GLY A 165 13.25 10.88 -3.32
N PRO A 166 12.67 11.57 -4.30
CA PRO A 166 11.91 10.91 -5.36
C PRO A 166 12.85 10.08 -6.25
N ALA A 167 12.36 8.93 -6.69
CA ALA A 167 13.07 8.07 -7.65
C ALA A 167 12.07 7.42 -8.60
N ASP A 168 12.55 6.95 -9.74
CA ASP A 168 11.77 6.10 -10.62
C ASP A 168 11.47 4.76 -9.91
N TYR A 169 10.27 4.23 -10.11
CA TYR A 169 9.85 2.98 -9.46
C TYR A 169 10.80 1.79 -9.78
N ARG A 170 11.44 1.80 -10.94
CA ARG A 170 12.43 0.78 -11.36
C ARG A 170 13.70 0.80 -10.51
N GLU A 171 14.01 1.94 -9.90
CA GLU A 171 15.17 2.12 -9.02
C GLU A 171 14.89 1.72 -7.55
N MET A 172 13.62 1.55 -7.17
CA MET A 172 13.24 1.29 -5.77
C MET A 172 13.91 0.04 -5.22
N SER A 173 13.95 -1.06 -6.00
CA SER A 173 14.63 -2.30 -5.60
C SER A 173 16.10 -2.07 -5.34
N ARG A 174 16.80 -1.32 -6.21
CA ARG A 174 18.22 -1.02 -6.04
C ARG A 174 18.45 -0.12 -4.81
N ILE A 175 17.66 0.93 -4.67
CA ILE A 175 17.78 1.88 -3.55
C ILE A 175 17.58 1.14 -2.23
N TYR A 176 16.45 0.48 -2.02
CA TYR A 176 16.17 -0.18 -0.74
C TYR A 176 17.08 -1.39 -0.48
N SER A 177 17.46 -2.18 -1.52
CA SER A 177 18.42 -3.28 -1.33
C SER A 177 19.82 -2.80 -0.96
N SER A 178 20.23 -1.60 -1.37
CA SER A 178 21.53 -1.01 -1.04
C SER A 178 21.55 -0.24 0.30
N CYS A 179 20.40 -0.06 0.93
CA CYS A 179 20.29 0.62 2.23
C CYS A 179 20.22 -0.38 3.39
N ARG A 180 20.83 0.00 4.53
CA ARG A 180 20.79 -0.76 5.80
C ARG A 180 19.41 -0.65 6.45
N ILE A 181 18.84 0.56 6.43
CA ILE A 181 17.55 0.91 7.03
C ILE A 181 16.67 1.54 5.96
N GLY A 182 15.44 1.06 5.80
CA GLY A 182 14.40 1.71 5.01
C GLY A 182 13.49 2.53 5.92
N PHE A 183 13.43 3.83 5.69
CA PHE A 183 12.64 4.75 6.51
C PHE A 183 11.22 4.92 5.95
N SER A 184 10.22 4.83 6.81
CA SER A 184 8.84 5.08 6.46
C SER A 184 8.15 6.02 7.45
N LEU A 185 7.71 7.16 6.93
CA LEU A 185 6.87 8.11 7.64
C LEU A 185 5.68 8.46 6.73
N PRO A 186 4.48 7.97 7.00
CA PRO A 186 3.29 8.38 6.26
C PRO A 186 3.00 9.87 6.50
N ILE A 187 2.24 10.51 5.59
CA ILE A 187 1.82 11.90 5.77
C ILE A 187 0.97 12.03 7.04
N ARG A 188 0.23 10.97 7.39
CA ARG A 188 -0.49 10.83 8.66
C ARG A 188 -0.22 9.45 9.26
N ASP A 189 -0.11 9.38 10.58
CA ASP A 189 0.21 8.16 11.35
C ASP A 189 -0.98 7.19 11.45
N GLU A 190 -1.70 6.96 10.35
CA GLU A 190 -3.01 6.29 10.37
C GLU A 190 -3.09 5.06 9.47
N CYS A 191 -1.99 4.71 8.79
CA CYS A 191 -2.01 3.60 7.83
C CYS A 191 -0.67 2.89 7.72
N PHE A 192 -0.73 1.57 7.68
CA PHE A 192 0.39 0.75 7.21
C PHE A 192 0.44 0.84 5.69
N THR A 193 1.34 1.68 5.16
CA THR A 193 1.38 2.08 3.75
C THR A 193 2.03 1.04 2.85
N MET A 194 1.85 1.16 1.52
CA MET A 194 2.56 0.36 0.51
C MET A 194 4.07 0.38 0.73
N ARG A 195 4.65 1.56 1.01
CA ARG A 195 6.09 1.73 1.26
C ARG A 195 6.62 0.77 2.31
N ASN A 196 5.85 0.46 3.35
CA ASN A 196 6.28 -0.47 4.39
C ASN A 196 6.56 -1.86 3.81
N TYR A 197 5.66 -2.34 2.94
CA TYR A 197 5.85 -3.62 2.25
C TYR A 197 6.97 -3.57 1.22
N GLU A 198 7.09 -2.47 0.47
CA GLU A 198 8.12 -2.25 -0.55
C GLU A 198 9.52 -2.28 0.05
N ILE A 199 9.73 -1.60 1.18
CA ILE A 199 10.99 -1.61 1.94
C ILE A 199 11.35 -3.03 2.36
N MET A 200 10.41 -3.72 3.01
CA MET A 200 10.65 -5.09 3.51
C MET A 200 10.85 -6.07 2.36
N ALA A 201 10.09 -5.96 1.27
CA ALA A 201 10.24 -6.81 0.09
C ALA A 201 11.60 -6.64 -0.61
N CYS A 202 12.20 -5.46 -0.52
CA CYS A 202 13.58 -5.22 -0.96
C CYS A 202 14.64 -5.65 0.07
N GLY A 203 14.23 -6.16 1.22
CA GLY A 203 15.07 -6.72 2.26
C GLY A 203 15.74 -5.71 3.19
N ALA A 204 15.44 -4.41 3.14
CA ALA A 204 15.91 -3.45 4.12
C ALA A 204 15.14 -3.60 5.46
N MET A 205 15.80 -3.31 6.58
CA MET A 205 15.10 -3.22 7.87
C MET A 205 14.16 -2.02 7.85
N LEU A 206 12.86 -2.25 8.03
CA LEU A 206 11.88 -1.18 8.09
C LEU A 206 11.96 -0.45 9.43
N LEU A 207 12.16 0.87 9.38
CA LEU A 207 12.04 1.79 10.51
C LEU A 207 10.86 2.73 10.23
N MET A 208 9.77 2.62 11.00
CA MET A 208 8.53 3.33 10.75
C MET A 208 8.02 4.08 11.97
N LYS A 209 7.27 5.15 11.73
CA LYS A 209 6.56 5.86 12.80
C LYS A 209 5.47 4.96 13.39
N ARG A 210 5.29 5.02 14.73
CA ARG A 210 4.16 4.37 15.41
C ARG A 210 2.84 4.81 14.79
N LEU A 211 2.01 3.84 14.46
CA LEU A 211 0.64 4.09 14.02
C LEU A 211 -0.25 4.41 15.22
N ARG A 212 -1.35 5.10 14.95
CA ARG A 212 -2.37 5.41 15.96
C ARG A 212 -3.38 4.28 16.18
N ASP A 213 -3.22 3.17 15.48
CA ASP A 213 -4.05 1.98 15.60
C ASP A 213 -3.18 0.71 15.61
N ASP A 214 -3.82 -0.44 15.75
CA ASP A 214 -3.20 -1.76 15.81
C ASP A 214 -3.09 -2.44 14.42
N SER A 215 -3.04 -1.65 13.33
CA SER A 215 -2.99 -2.22 11.97
C SER A 215 -1.74 -3.06 11.71
N ALA A 216 -0.57 -2.65 12.23
CA ALA A 216 0.66 -3.41 12.06
C ALA A 216 0.57 -4.79 12.71
N GLU A 217 0.11 -4.83 13.96
CA GLU A 217 -0.04 -6.06 14.75
C GLU A 217 -1.08 -7.01 14.14
N ARG A 218 -2.20 -6.49 13.64
CA ARG A 218 -3.23 -7.28 12.94
C ARG A 218 -2.76 -7.85 11.61
N LEU A 219 -1.79 -7.20 10.97
CA LEU A 219 -1.11 -7.72 9.79
C LEU A 219 0.00 -8.72 10.17
N GLY A 220 0.22 -8.97 11.47
CA GLY A 220 1.21 -9.90 11.99
C GLY A 220 2.60 -9.29 12.16
N PHE A 221 2.78 -7.99 11.90
CA PHE A 221 4.05 -7.31 12.12
C PHE A 221 4.22 -6.92 13.59
N ARG A 222 5.41 -7.21 14.14
CA ARG A 222 5.75 -6.92 15.53
C ARG A 222 7.02 -6.10 15.59
N ASP A 223 7.03 -5.09 16.47
CA ASP A 223 8.21 -4.29 16.77
C ASP A 223 9.36 -5.18 17.27
N LYS A 224 10.60 -4.86 16.85
CA LYS A 224 11.84 -5.58 17.16
C LYS A 224 11.92 -7.04 16.66
N GLU A 225 10.87 -7.50 16.01
CA GLU A 225 10.81 -8.84 15.39
C GLU A 225 10.82 -8.76 13.86
N HIS A 226 9.96 -7.93 13.26
CA HIS A 226 9.79 -7.81 11.82
C HIS A 226 10.12 -6.41 11.28
N LEU A 227 10.07 -5.41 12.14
CA LEU A 227 10.30 -4.00 11.87
C LEU A 227 10.70 -3.27 13.15
N ILE A 228 11.04 -1.98 13.02
CA ILE A 228 11.30 -1.11 14.17
C ILE A 228 10.35 0.07 14.16
N ILE A 229 9.77 0.36 15.32
CA ILE A 229 8.83 1.46 15.51
C ILE A 229 9.49 2.57 16.33
N PHE A 230 9.42 3.82 15.84
CA PHE A 230 9.86 5.00 16.56
C PHE A 230 8.68 5.90 16.96
N ASP A 231 8.81 6.61 18.08
CA ASP A 231 7.76 7.48 18.63
C ASP A 231 7.98 8.98 18.36
N GLY A 232 9.22 9.42 18.29
CA GLY A 232 9.55 10.82 18.08
C GLY A 232 10.96 11.04 17.52
N PRO A 233 11.36 12.33 17.32
CA PRO A 233 12.65 12.62 16.71
C PRO A 233 13.84 12.05 17.49
N LYS A 234 13.85 12.20 18.82
CA LYS A 234 14.95 11.68 19.66
C LYS A 234 15.08 10.18 19.51
N ASP A 235 13.99 9.45 19.67
CA ASP A 235 13.92 7.99 19.56
C ASP A 235 14.35 7.52 18.15
N LEU A 236 13.88 8.20 17.09
CA LEU A 236 14.31 7.92 15.72
C LEU A 236 15.83 7.89 15.56
N PHE A 237 16.52 8.94 16.01
CA PHE A 237 17.96 9.06 15.80
C PHE A 237 18.77 8.11 16.70
N GLU A 238 18.29 7.82 17.90
CA GLU A 238 18.85 6.78 18.77
C GLU A 238 18.74 5.40 18.11
N LEU A 239 17.58 5.06 17.53
CA LEU A 239 17.35 3.79 16.82
C LEU A 239 18.18 3.68 15.55
N ILE A 240 18.29 4.74 14.73
CA ILE A 240 19.16 4.73 13.54
C ILE A 240 20.61 4.45 13.99
N GLY A 241 21.12 5.22 14.97
CA GLY A 241 22.48 5.05 15.45
C GLY A 241 22.76 3.67 16.04
N TYR A 242 21.77 3.09 16.73
CA TYR A 242 21.86 1.74 17.29
C TYR A 242 21.92 0.69 16.18
N TYR A 243 20.96 0.67 15.25
CA TYR A 243 20.89 -0.36 14.22
C TYR A 243 21.94 -0.24 13.12
N LEU A 244 22.54 0.92 12.93
CA LEU A 244 23.72 1.04 12.06
C LEU A 244 24.93 0.31 12.64
N LYS A 245 25.07 0.27 13.97
CA LYS A 245 26.16 -0.42 14.68
C LYS A 245 25.86 -1.91 14.91
N ASN A 246 24.63 -2.28 15.18
CA ASN A 246 24.22 -3.64 15.54
C ASN A 246 23.74 -4.42 14.30
N ARG A 247 24.69 -4.83 13.45
CA ARG A 247 24.42 -5.46 12.16
C ARG A 247 23.60 -6.75 12.28
N GLU A 248 23.98 -7.65 13.16
CA GLU A 248 23.33 -8.97 13.28
C GLU A 248 21.84 -8.85 13.63
N GLU A 249 21.51 -8.02 14.61
CA GLU A 249 20.12 -7.80 15.00
C GLU A 249 19.35 -7.12 13.88
N ARG A 250 19.92 -6.11 13.23
CA ARG A 250 19.31 -5.43 12.08
C ARG A 250 18.98 -6.41 10.95
N GLU A 251 19.94 -7.27 10.55
CA GLU A 251 19.72 -8.23 9.46
C GLU A 251 18.70 -9.31 9.84
N ARG A 252 18.66 -9.73 11.09
CA ARG A 252 17.64 -10.65 11.60
C ARG A 252 16.24 -10.05 11.47
N ILE A 253 16.05 -8.81 11.91
CA ILE A 253 14.76 -8.10 11.82
C ILE A 253 14.37 -7.88 10.35
N ALA A 254 15.34 -7.46 9.51
CA ALA A 254 15.11 -7.27 8.08
C ALA A 254 14.68 -8.57 7.38
N GLU A 255 15.31 -9.70 7.71
CA GLU A 255 14.96 -11.01 7.16
C GLU A 255 13.56 -11.45 7.59
N ASN A 256 13.20 -11.28 8.86
CA ASN A 256 11.85 -11.63 9.35
C ASN A 256 10.78 -10.76 8.66
N GLY A 257 11.02 -9.46 8.54
CA GLY A 257 10.13 -8.53 7.83
C GLY A 257 9.97 -8.89 6.37
N TYR A 258 11.07 -9.21 5.68
CA TYR A 258 11.07 -9.67 4.30
C TYR A 258 10.21 -10.94 4.13
N ARG A 259 10.47 -11.98 4.93
CA ARG A 259 9.72 -13.23 4.86
C ARG A 259 8.23 -13.01 5.04
N LEU A 260 7.84 -12.30 6.09
CA LEU A 260 6.43 -12.04 6.36
C LEU A 260 5.77 -11.24 5.23
N ALA A 261 6.46 -10.22 4.68
CA ALA A 261 5.94 -9.43 3.56
C ALA A 261 5.71 -10.29 2.30
N ILE A 262 6.69 -11.13 1.93
CA ILE A 262 6.61 -11.96 0.73
C ILE A 262 5.61 -13.12 0.91
N GLU A 263 5.57 -13.76 2.07
CA GLU A 263 4.74 -14.93 2.32
C GLU A 263 3.26 -14.62 2.54
N LYS A 264 2.91 -13.37 2.96
CA LYS A 264 1.53 -13.03 3.35
C LYS A 264 1.00 -11.70 2.82
N HIS A 265 1.85 -10.82 2.29
CA HIS A 265 1.47 -9.43 2.02
C HIS A 265 1.83 -8.94 0.62
N THR A 266 1.76 -9.82 -0.37
CA THR A 266 1.86 -9.43 -1.79
C THR A 266 0.49 -9.07 -2.36
N TYR A 267 0.47 -8.39 -3.51
CA TYR A 267 -0.78 -8.16 -4.24
C TYR A 267 -1.45 -9.46 -4.70
N LEU A 268 -0.69 -10.55 -4.87
CA LEU A 268 -1.26 -11.88 -5.14
C LEU A 268 -2.15 -12.36 -3.98
N HIS A 269 -1.69 -12.18 -2.73
CA HIS A 269 -2.49 -12.49 -1.55
C HIS A 269 -3.74 -11.60 -1.44
N ARG A 270 -3.61 -10.30 -1.75
CA ARG A 270 -4.76 -9.38 -1.75
C ARG A 270 -5.77 -9.71 -2.82
N ALA A 271 -5.31 -10.03 -4.03
CA ALA A 271 -6.19 -10.47 -5.12
C ALA A 271 -6.94 -11.75 -4.74
N LYS A 272 -6.26 -12.74 -4.14
CA LYS A 272 -6.92 -13.95 -3.63
C LYS A 272 -7.98 -13.61 -2.57
N GLN A 273 -7.65 -12.77 -1.58
CA GLN A 273 -8.60 -12.34 -0.56
C GLN A 273 -9.83 -11.66 -1.17
N ILE A 274 -9.66 -10.81 -2.19
CA ILE A 274 -10.80 -10.16 -2.89
C ILE A 274 -11.66 -11.22 -3.57
N ILE A 275 -11.05 -12.17 -4.27
CA ILE A 275 -11.80 -13.24 -4.95
C ILE A 275 -12.60 -14.08 -3.93
N ASP A 276 -11.98 -14.43 -2.80
CA ASP A 276 -12.64 -15.22 -1.75
C ASP A 276 -13.84 -14.45 -1.16
N ILE A 277 -13.66 -13.15 -0.84
CA ILE A 277 -14.75 -12.29 -0.34
C ILE A 277 -15.88 -12.14 -1.37
N VAL A 278 -15.54 -11.94 -2.64
CA VAL A 278 -16.55 -11.78 -3.71
C VAL A 278 -17.34 -13.07 -3.91
N LYS A 279 -16.66 -14.22 -3.90
CA LYS A 279 -17.31 -15.53 -4.03
C LYS A 279 -18.26 -15.82 -2.88
N ASP A 280 -17.81 -15.61 -1.64
CA ASP A 280 -18.60 -15.84 -0.45
C ASP A 280 -19.84 -14.92 -0.41
N ARG A 281 -19.64 -13.63 -0.70
CA ARG A 281 -20.68 -12.61 -0.56
C ARG A 281 -21.74 -12.65 -1.67
N PHE A 282 -21.33 -12.96 -2.89
CA PHE A 282 -22.20 -12.92 -4.07
C PHE A 282 -22.52 -14.31 -4.63
N HIS A 283 -22.13 -15.38 -3.90
CA HIS A 283 -22.50 -16.78 -4.17
C HIS A 283 -22.04 -17.28 -5.56
N PHE A 284 -20.77 -17.04 -5.91
CA PHE A 284 -20.16 -17.57 -7.13
C PHE A 284 -19.57 -18.98 -6.94
#